data_d82f9a9c0c47ef3bdf97d4c646d48c22
#
_entry.id   d82f9a9c0c47ef3bdf97d4c646d48c22
#
_cell.length_a   1.000
_cell.length_b   1.000
_cell.length_c   1.000
_cell.angle_alpha   90.00
_cell.angle_beta   90.00
_cell.angle_gamma   90.00
#
_symmetry.space_group_name_H-M   'P 1'
#
loop_
_entity.id
_entity.type
_entity.pdbx_description
1 polymer ?
#
loop_
_entity_poly.entity_id
_entity_poly.type
_entity_poly.pdbx_seq_one_letter_code
_entity_poly.pdbx_strand_id
1 'polypeptide(L)'
;MITEDKITEIFCMADDFCKFFDAMTAKYTLKPAGKRKYHRSSTMSKAEVMMIMILFHDSGYRCFKHFYLEKVCKHLHHLFPNVVSYNRLVELEREVAVPLTLFIKKVLLGKCTGISFVDSTLLRVCKNQRIHIHKVFKGIAQRGKCSMGWFFGFKLHLICNEKGELLNFMITPGDVDDRKPLEYKAFIEFIQGRLFGDKGYIGKNLFQRLFVDGIQLVTRLKSNMKGALMSVSDKLLLRKRAIIETVNDELKNIAQVEHSRHRCFDNFIVNLLGAIAAYCLFPKKPCINLQRTIDTQLALF
;
A
#
# COMPACT_ATOMS: atom_id res chain seq x y z
N MET A 1 -18.72 4.14 -1.52
CA MET A 1 -18.87 3.23 -2.69
C MET A 1 -18.60 4.00 -3.96
N ILE A 2 -17.74 3.47 -4.81
CA ILE A 2 -17.40 4.06 -6.12
C ILE A 2 -18.67 4.00 -7.02
N THR A 3 -18.98 5.09 -7.75
CA THR A 3 -20.09 5.16 -8.73
C THR A 3 -19.72 4.39 -10.01
N GLU A 4 -20.71 4.02 -10.83
CA GLU A 4 -20.48 3.32 -12.10
C GLU A 4 -19.63 4.13 -13.08
N ASP A 5 -19.84 5.45 -13.16
CA ASP A 5 -19.01 6.33 -13.96
C ASP A 5 -17.55 6.30 -13.51
N LYS A 6 -17.33 6.29 -12.19
CA LYS A 6 -15.99 6.18 -11.63
C LYS A 6 -15.36 4.79 -11.86
N ILE A 7 -16.17 3.72 -11.85
CA ILE A 7 -15.71 2.37 -12.23
C ILE A 7 -15.20 2.39 -13.66
N THR A 8 -15.96 2.98 -14.58
CA THR A 8 -15.59 3.08 -16.00
C THR A 8 -14.31 3.91 -16.18
N GLU A 9 -14.19 5.06 -15.51
CA GLU A 9 -12.98 5.89 -15.54
C GLU A 9 -11.74 5.12 -15.08
N ILE A 10 -11.83 4.42 -13.92
CA ILE A 10 -10.70 3.64 -13.38
C ILE A 10 -10.38 2.46 -14.29
N PHE A 11 -11.41 1.82 -14.87
CA PHE A 11 -11.22 0.73 -15.83
C PHE A 11 -10.46 1.22 -17.07
N CYS A 12 -10.83 2.36 -17.65
CA CYS A 12 -10.10 2.93 -18.80
C CYS A 12 -8.63 3.20 -18.47
N MET A 13 -8.34 3.79 -17.30
CA MET A 13 -6.96 4.00 -16.86
C MET A 13 -6.19 2.69 -16.70
N ALA A 14 -6.83 1.65 -16.14
CA ALA A 14 -6.21 0.34 -15.95
C ALA A 14 -6.00 -0.40 -17.28
N ASP A 15 -6.93 -0.29 -18.22
CA ASP A 15 -6.87 -0.92 -19.53
C ASP A 15 -5.77 -0.30 -20.41
N ASP A 16 -5.71 1.02 -20.48
CA ASP A 16 -4.64 1.75 -21.17
C ASP A 16 -3.27 1.40 -20.60
N PHE A 17 -3.16 1.34 -19.27
CA PHE A 17 -1.95 0.89 -18.59
C PHE A 17 -1.59 -0.56 -18.94
N CYS A 18 -2.55 -1.48 -18.93
CA CYS A 18 -2.32 -2.89 -19.26
C CYS A 18 -1.87 -3.07 -20.72
N LYS A 19 -2.48 -2.34 -21.67
CA LYS A 19 -2.06 -2.34 -23.08
C LYS A 19 -0.61 -1.88 -23.23
N PHE A 20 -0.25 -0.76 -22.56
CA PHE A 20 1.13 -0.28 -22.54
C PHE A 20 2.09 -1.29 -21.90
N PHE A 21 1.73 -1.85 -20.76
CA PHE A 21 2.52 -2.86 -20.05
C PHE A 21 2.76 -4.10 -20.91
N ASP A 22 1.73 -4.60 -21.58
CA ASP A 22 1.83 -5.80 -22.44
C ASP A 22 2.68 -5.53 -23.68
N ALA A 23 2.57 -4.36 -24.29
CA ALA A 23 3.43 -3.95 -25.41
C ALA A 23 4.92 -3.87 -24.99
N MET A 24 5.19 -3.28 -23.81
CA MET A 24 6.56 -3.19 -23.27
C MET A 24 7.12 -4.57 -22.91
N THR A 25 6.34 -5.41 -22.22
CA THR A 25 6.81 -6.76 -21.88
C THR A 25 7.03 -7.63 -23.11
N ALA A 26 6.17 -7.56 -24.11
CA ALA A 26 6.36 -8.29 -25.40
C ALA A 26 7.66 -7.89 -26.10
N LYS A 27 8.04 -6.60 -26.00
CA LYS A 27 9.27 -6.09 -26.61
C LYS A 27 10.56 -6.56 -25.91
N TYR A 28 10.52 -6.66 -24.56
CA TYR A 28 11.72 -6.93 -23.76
C TYR A 28 11.79 -8.32 -23.15
N THR A 29 10.72 -9.13 -23.27
CA THR A 29 10.73 -10.51 -22.76
C THR A 29 11.37 -11.43 -23.79
N LEU A 30 12.45 -12.12 -23.40
CA LEU A 30 13.04 -13.17 -24.20
C LEU A 30 12.02 -14.30 -24.43
N LYS A 31 11.85 -14.73 -25.68
CA LYS A 31 11.00 -15.88 -25.99
C LYS A 31 11.57 -17.11 -25.27
N PRO A 32 10.79 -17.83 -24.45
CA PRO A 32 11.31 -18.99 -23.74
C PRO A 32 11.78 -20.04 -24.77
N ALA A 33 13.06 -20.44 -24.64
CA ALA A 33 13.59 -21.58 -25.40
C ALA A 33 13.01 -22.86 -24.82
N GLY A 34 11.96 -23.40 -25.45
CA GLY A 34 11.32 -24.64 -25.01
C GLY A 34 9.94 -24.88 -25.64
N LYS A 35 9.37 -26.08 -25.42
CA LYS A 35 8.03 -26.42 -25.90
C LYS A 35 7.01 -25.37 -25.45
N ARG A 36 6.30 -24.74 -26.39
CA ARG A 36 5.21 -23.80 -26.11
C ARG A 36 4.19 -24.47 -25.20
N LYS A 37 4.11 -24.04 -23.93
CA LYS A 37 2.93 -24.34 -23.11
C LYS A 37 1.76 -23.61 -23.78
N TYR A 38 0.77 -24.35 -24.22
CA TYR A 38 -0.45 -23.77 -24.76
C TYR A 38 -1.17 -23.02 -23.64
N HIS A 39 -1.05 -21.71 -23.62
CA HIS A 39 -1.82 -20.85 -22.75
C HIS A 39 -3.03 -20.33 -23.54
N ARG A 40 -4.21 -20.85 -23.21
CA ARG A 40 -5.47 -20.28 -23.69
C ARG A 40 -5.63 -18.90 -23.04
N SER A 41 -5.76 -17.84 -23.85
CA SER A 41 -6.05 -16.51 -23.36
C SER A 41 -7.34 -16.54 -22.52
N SER A 42 -7.34 -15.83 -21.38
CA SER A 42 -8.56 -15.66 -20.60
C SER A 42 -9.54 -14.77 -21.36
N THR A 43 -10.85 -15.05 -21.21
CA THR A 43 -11.91 -14.16 -21.69
C THR A 43 -11.94 -12.86 -20.88
N MET A 44 -11.57 -12.92 -19.60
CA MET A 44 -11.47 -11.75 -18.72
C MET A 44 -10.08 -11.10 -18.85
N SER A 45 -10.04 -9.80 -19.09
CA SER A 45 -8.80 -9.03 -19.23
C SER A 45 -8.09 -8.81 -17.90
N LYS A 46 -6.79 -8.47 -17.92
CA LYS A 46 -6.04 -8.08 -16.72
C LYS A 46 -6.63 -6.86 -16.04
N ALA A 47 -7.10 -5.89 -16.83
CA ALA A 47 -7.74 -4.67 -16.31
C ALA A 47 -9.03 -4.98 -15.55
N GLU A 48 -9.88 -5.90 -16.06
CA GLU A 48 -11.08 -6.36 -15.37
C GLU A 48 -10.73 -7.04 -14.03
N VAL A 49 -9.72 -7.91 -14.00
CA VAL A 49 -9.27 -8.56 -12.77
C VAL A 49 -8.76 -7.54 -11.77
N MET A 50 -7.91 -6.58 -12.19
CA MET A 50 -7.41 -5.49 -11.34
C MET A 50 -8.58 -4.66 -10.79
N MET A 51 -9.55 -4.33 -11.62
CA MET A 51 -10.74 -3.57 -11.22
C MET A 51 -11.59 -4.31 -10.19
N ILE A 52 -11.80 -5.62 -10.36
CA ILE A 52 -12.52 -6.46 -9.40
C ILE A 52 -11.83 -6.45 -8.03
N MET A 53 -10.48 -6.52 -8.00
CA MET A 53 -9.70 -6.45 -6.75
C MET A 53 -9.87 -5.09 -6.06
N ILE A 54 -9.82 -4.00 -6.80
CA ILE A 54 -10.01 -2.64 -6.27
C ILE A 54 -11.43 -2.48 -5.72
N LEU A 55 -12.45 -2.87 -6.48
CA LEU A 55 -13.85 -2.78 -6.08
C LEU A 55 -14.18 -3.61 -4.85
N PHE A 56 -13.52 -4.76 -4.67
CA PHE A 56 -13.70 -5.56 -3.47
C PHE A 56 -13.39 -4.75 -2.21
N HIS A 57 -12.27 -4.04 -2.21
CA HIS A 57 -11.82 -3.25 -1.06
C HIS A 57 -12.59 -1.94 -0.84
N ASP A 58 -13.28 -1.42 -1.85
CA ASP A 58 -14.20 -0.28 -1.71
C ASP A 58 -15.62 -0.71 -1.30
N SER A 59 -15.98 -1.98 -1.54
CA SER A 59 -17.36 -2.45 -1.41
C SER A 59 -17.83 -2.69 0.02
N GLY A 60 -16.91 -2.83 0.99
CA GLY A 60 -17.21 -3.22 2.37
C GLY A 60 -17.51 -4.72 2.57
N TYR A 61 -17.51 -5.53 1.52
CA TYR A 61 -17.65 -6.99 1.64
C TYR A 61 -16.44 -7.60 2.35
N ARG A 62 -16.68 -8.53 3.28
CA ARG A 62 -15.61 -9.26 3.99
C ARG A 62 -15.18 -10.56 3.32
N CYS A 63 -16.02 -11.10 2.42
CA CYS A 63 -15.75 -12.36 1.74
C CYS A 63 -15.64 -12.12 0.24
N PHE A 64 -14.44 -12.30 -0.33
CA PHE A 64 -14.18 -12.09 -1.75
C PHE A 64 -15.05 -12.96 -2.67
N LYS A 65 -15.26 -14.25 -2.31
CA LYS A 65 -16.14 -15.12 -3.08
C LYS A 65 -17.58 -14.61 -3.12
N HIS A 66 -18.11 -14.15 -1.99
CA HIS A 66 -19.47 -13.61 -1.92
C HIS A 66 -19.58 -12.31 -2.71
N PHE A 67 -18.63 -11.39 -2.56
CA PHE A 67 -18.54 -10.18 -3.36
C PHE A 67 -18.55 -10.50 -4.87
N TYR A 68 -17.70 -11.42 -5.32
CA TYR A 68 -17.63 -11.76 -6.74
C TYR A 68 -18.95 -12.32 -7.27
N LEU A 69 -19.48 -13.36 -6.61
CA LEU A 69 -20.70 -14.05 -7.08
C LEU A 69 -21.96 -13.20 -7.00
N GLU A 70 -22.06 -12.29 -6.04
CA GLU A 70 -23.23 -11.45 -5.84
C GLU A 70 -23.06 -10.09 -6.53
N LYS A 71 -22.03 -9.34 -6.17
CA LYS A 71 -21.86 -7.98 -6.67
C LYS A 71 -21.41 -7.95 -8.13
N VAL A 72 -20.35 -8.70 -8.48
CA VAL A 72 -19.80 -8.66 -9.85
C VAL A 72 -20.68 -9.46 -10.82
N CYS A 73 -20.95 -10.74 -10.54
CA CYS A 73 -21.65 -11.60 -11.48
C CYS A 73 -23.14 -11.28 -11.64
N LYS A 74 -23.79 -10.66 -10.65
CA LYS A 74 -25.23 -10.34 -10.72
C LYS A 74 -25.51 -8.85 -10.94
N HIS A 75 -24.95 -7.98 -10.07
CA HIS A 75 -25.29 -6.56 -10.08
C HIS A 75 -24.46 -5.74 -11.07
N LEU A 76 -23.19 -6.10 -11.30
CA LEU A 76 -22.31 -5.39 -12.22
C LEU A 76 -22.03 -6.19 -13.51
N HIS A 77 -22.88 -7.16 -13.84
CA HIS A 77 -22.70 -8.00 -15.03
C HIS A 77 -22.63 -7.19 -16.33
N HIS A 78 -23.36 -6.08 -16.40
CA HIS A 78 -23.36 -5.17 -17.55
C HIS A 78 -21.99 -4.48 -17.75
N LEU A 79 -21.21 -4.29 -16.68
CA LEU A 79 -19.83 -3.77 -16.76
C LEU A 79 -18.79 -4.89 -16.94
N PHE A 80 -19.12 -6.11 -16.54
CA PHE A 80 -18.26 -7.30 -16.64
C PHE A 80 -18.95 -8.43 -17.40
N PRO A 81 -19.12 -8.31 -18.73
CA PRO A 81 -19.90 -9.28 -19.50
C PRO A 81 -19.23 -10.66 -19.58
N ASN A 82 -17.91 -10.73 -19.49
CA ASN A 82 -17.13 -11.95 -19.65
C ASN A 82 -16.68 -12.55 -18.32
N VAL A 83 -17.60 -12.66 -17.34
CA VAL A 83 -17.28 -13.26 -16.03
C VAL A 83 -16.84 -14.71 -16.16
N VAL A 84 -15.82 -15.08 -15.40
CA VAL A 84 -15.29 -16.44 -15.33
C VAL A 84 -15.73 -17.13 -14.04
N SER A 85 -15.49 -18.44 -13.90
CA SER A 85 -15.75 -19.11 -12.62
C SER A 85 -14.87 -18.53 -11.51
N TYR A 86 -15.34 -18.55 -10.27
CA TYR A 86 -14.59 -18.04 -9.11
C TYR A 86 -13.18 -18.66 -9.00
N ASN A 87 -13.06 -19.96 -9.25
CA ASN A 87 -11.76 -20.63 -9.19
C ASN A 87 -10.80 -20.09 -10.27
N ARG A 88 -11.33 -19.84 -11.47
CA ARG A 88 -10.52 -19.24 -12.56
C ARG A 88 -10.12 -17.81 -12.24
N LEU A 89 -11.00 -17.01 -11.63
CA LEU A 89 -10.65 -15.66 -11.17
C LEU A 89 -9.47 -15.69 -10.17
N VAL A 90 -9.52 -16.59 -9.18
CA VAL A 90 -8.45 -16.77 -8.18
C VAL A 90 -7.10 -17.18 -8.81
N GLU A 91 -7.13 -17.89 -9.95
CA GLU A 91 -5.91 -18.16 -10.73
C GLU A 91 -5.40 -16.91 -11.46
N LEU A 92 -6.30 -16.13 -12.07
CA LEU A 92 -5.98 -14.91 -12.79
C LEU A 92 -5.44 -13.81 -11.89
N GLU A 93 -5.86 -13.75 -10.61
CA GLU A 93 -5.32 -12.81 -9.62
C GLU A 93 -3.78 -12.84 -9.58
N ARG A 94 -3.16 -14.00 -9.70
CA ARG A 94 -1.69 -14.13 -9.64
C ARG A 94 -1.00 -13.44 -10.81
N GLU A 95 -1.65 -13.43 -11.98
CA GLU A 95 -1.11 -12.83 -13.19
C GLU A 95 -1.10 -11.30 -13.13
N VAL A 96 -1.95 -10.70 -12.27
CA VAL A 96 -2.05 -9.25 -12.14
C VAL A 96 -1.20 -8.64 -11.02
N ALA A 97 -0.46 -9.43 -10.24
CA ALA A 97 0.38 -8.92 -9.15
C ALA A 97 1.39 -7.86 -9.62
N VAL A 98 2.12 -8.13 -10.68
CA VAL A 98 3.13 -7.21 -11.23
C VAL A 98 2.48 -6.00 -11.90
N PRO A 99 1.55 -6.16 -12.88
CA PRO A 99 0.91 -4.99 -13.49
C PRO A 99 0.17 -4.13 -12.46
N LEU A 100 -0.52 -4.69 -11.48
CA LEU A 100 -1.19 -3.92 -10.43
C LEU A 100 -0.18 -3.12 -9.57
N THR A 101 0.97 -3.73 -9.21
CA THR A 101 2.05 -3.02 -8.50
C THR A 101 2.54 -1.81 -9.28
N LEU A 102 2.80 -1.99 -10.57
CA LEU A 102 3.30 -0.91 -11.42
C LEU A 102 2.23 0.13 -11.71
N PHE A 103 0.96 -0.28 -11.87
CA PHE A 103 -0.18 0.63 -11.99
C PHE A 103 -0.30 1.54 -10.76
N ILE A 104 -0.24 0.97 -9.55
CA ILE A 104 -0.26 1.77 -8.33
C ILE A 104 0.92 2.75 -8.33
N LYS A 105 2.15 2.26 -8.53
CA LYS A 105 3.37 3.08 -8.43
C LYS A 105 3.48 4.17 -9.49
N LYS A 106 2.92 3.99 -10.67
CA LYS A 106 3.07 4.95 -11.78
C LYS A 106 1.85 5.84 -12.00
N VAL A 107 0.66 5.38 -11.59
CA VAL A 107 -0.61 6.06 -11.90
C VAL A 107 -1.30 6.57 -10.63
N LEU A 108 -1.33 5.77 -9.55
CA LEU A 108 -2.19 6.05 -8.40
C LEU A 108 -1.49 6.74 -7.22
N LEU A 109 -0.16 6.61 -7.08
CA LEU A 109 0.56 7.26 -5.99
C LEU A 109 0.54 8.79 -6.15
N GLY A 110 0.51 9.49 -5.01
CA GLY A 110 0.59 10.93 -4.93
C GLY A 110 2.00 11.46 -5.25
N LYS A 111 2.12 12.78 -5.28
CA LYS A 111 3.39 13.49 -5.50
C LYS A 111 3.95 14.04 -4.18
N CYS A 112 5.27 14.00 -4.03
CA CYS A 112 5.95 14.59 -2.87
C CYS A 112 5.85 16.12 -2.94
N THR A 113 5.44 16.73 -1.84
CA THR A 113 5.27 18.18 -1.67
C THR A 113 6.37 18.80 -0.83
N GLY A 114 7.36 18.01 -0.41
CA GLY A 114 8.42 18.43 0.52
C GLY A 114 8.08 18.16 1.98
N ILE A 115 6.86 17.69 2.29
CA ILE A 115 6.43 17.26 3.62
C ILE A 115 5.89 15.84 3.52
N SER A 116 6.51 14.91 4.22
CA SER A 116 6.14 13.50 4.18
C SER A 116 6.13 12.89 5.57
N PHE A 117 5.32 11.86 5.76
CA PHE A 117 5.19 11.13 7.01
C PHE A 117 5.44 9.65 6.75
N VAL A 118 6.23 9.01 7.62
CA VAL A 118 6.54 7.59 7.54
C VAL A 118 6.05 6.85 8.77
N ASP A 119 5.46 5.69 8.55
CA ASP A 119 5.08 4.76 9.62
C ASP A 119 5.03 3.33 9.11
N SER A 120 4.99 2.36 10.03
CA SER A 120 4.78 0.96 9.73
C SER A 120 3.55 0.43 10.45
N THR A 121 2.75 -0.36 9.75
CA THR A 121 1.63 -1.07 10.35
C THR A 121 1.80 -2.57 10.20
N LEU A 122 1.44 -3.31 11.24
CA LEU A 122 1.56 -4.77 11.22
C LEU A 122 0.38 -5.41 10.46
N LEU A 123 0.68 -6.49 9.74
CA LEU A 123 -0.28 -7.36 9.06
C LEU A 123 -0.16 -8.75 9.66
N ARG A 124 -1.12 -9.11 10.52
CA ARG A 124 -1.16 -10.42 11.17
C ARG A 124 -1.72 -11.46 10.21
N VAL A 125 -1.01 -12.59 10.06
CA VAL A 125 -1.46 -13.69 9.21
C VAL A 125 -2.13 -14.82 10.00
N CYS A 126 -1.80 -14.96 11.28
CA CYS A 126 -2.49 -15.88 12.19
C CYS A 126 -2.29 -15.50 13.66
N LYS A 127 -3.08 -16.10 14.54
CA LYS A 127 -2.87 -16.01 16.00
C LYS A 127 -1.57 -16.72 16.39
N ASN A 128 -0.84 -16.19 17.39
CA ASN A 128 0.45 -16.73 17.84
C ASN A 128 0.40 -18.23 18.18
N GLN A 129 -0.70 -18.72 18.73
CA GLN A 129 -0.93 -20.14 19.06
C GLN A 129 -0.95 -21.06 17.82
N ARG A 130 -1.15 -20.51 16.61
CA ARG A 130 -1.27 -21.26 15.36
C ARG A 130 -0.03 -21.19 14.47
N ILE A 131 1.04 -20.56 14.91
CA ILE A 131 2.25 -20.34 14.08
C ILE A 131 2.81 -21.67 13.56
N HIS A 132 2.94 -22.68 14.43
CA HIS A 132 3.49 -24.01 14.07
C HIS A 132 2.60 -24.84 13.14
N ILE A 133 1.29 -24.57 13.13
CA ILE A 133 0.34 -25.26 12.24
C ILE A 133 0.18 -24.51 10.91
N HIS A 134 0.63 -23.25 10.86
CA HIS A 134 0.41 -22.37 9.70
C HIS A 134 1.38 -22.71 8.55
N LYS A 135 0.83 -23.26 7.45
CA LYS A 135 1.63 -23.75 6.32
C LYS A 135 1.86 -22.70 5.22
N VAL A 136 0.87 -21.82 4.98
CA VAL A 136 0.84 -20.92 3.80
C VAL A 136 2.01 -19.93 3.79
N PHE A 137 2.34 -19.35 4.95
CA PHE A 137 3.40 -18.33 5.07
C PHE A 137 4.63 -18.85 5.81
N LYS A 138 4.78 -20.18 5.92
CA LYS A 138 5.97 -20.80 6.54
C LYS A 138 7.22 -20.41 5.74
N GLY A 139 8.23 -19.86 6.44
CA GLY A 139 9.48 -19.41 5.82
C GLY A 139 9.42 -18.03 5.16
N ILE A 140 8.22 -17.41 5.03
CA ILE A 140 8.05 -16.09 4.41
C ILE A 140 7.66 -15.06 5.48
N ALA A 141 6.63 -15.34 6.29
CA ALA A 141 6.26 -14.51 7.42
C ALA A 141 7.17 -14.78 8.63
N GLN A 142 7.42 -13.77 9.42
CA GLN A 142 8.28 -13.85 10.61
C GLN A 142 7.56 -13.32 11.85
N ARG A 143 8.11 -13.69 13.04
CA ARG A 143 7.61 -13.26 14.32
C ARG A 143 8.20 -11.91 14.68
N GLY A 144 7.37 -10.88 14.74
CA GLY A 144 7.75 -9.53 15.13
C GLY A 144 7.22 -9.14 16.51
N LYS A 145 7.78 -8.07 17.06
CA LYS A 145 7.33 -7.47 18.33
C LYS A 145 6.82 -6.06 18.06
N CYS A 146 5.68 -5.72 18.62
CA CYS A 146 5.12 -4.37 18.61
C CYS A 146 4.72 -3.94 20.03
N SER A 147 4.22 -2.71 20.20
CA SER A 147 3.74 -2.20 21.50
C SER A 147 2.67 -3.07 22.14
N MET A 148 1.86 -3.76 21.33
CA MET A 148 0.79 -4.66 21.78
C MET A 148 1.27 -6.12 22.01
N GLY A 149 2.57 -6.39 21.92
CA GLY A 149 3.15 -7.73 22.11
C GLY A 149 3.67 -8.36 20.82
N TRP A 150 3.77 -9.71 20.83
CA TRP A 150 4.27 -10.49 19.71
C TRP A 150 3.17 -10.75 18.66
N PHE A 151 3.55 -10.71 17.38
CA PHE A 151 2.70 -11.11 16.27
C PHE A 151 3.48 -11.97 15.26
N PHE A 152 2.76 -12.69 14.41
CA PHE A 152 3.34 -13.42 13.28
C PHE A 152 2.72 -12.90 11.98
N GLY A 153 3.57 -12.46 11.07
CA GLY A 153 3.10 -11.85 9.82
C GLY A 153 4.14 -10.96 9.15
N PHE A 154 3.65 -9.85 8.64
CA PHE A 154 4.40 -8.86 7.89
C PHE A 154 4.24 -7.47 8.50
N LYS A 155 5.09 -6.54 8.08
CA LYS A 155 4.93 -5.10 8.28
C LYS A 155 4.70 -4.43 6.93
N LEU A 156 3.71 -3.57 6.87
CA LEU A 156 3.48 -2.67 5.75
C LEU A 156 4.03 -1.30 6.13
N HIS A 157 5.08 -0.88 5.43
CA HIS A 157 5.70 0.43 5.59
C HIS A 157 5.09 1.38 4.58
N LEU A 158 4.68 2.56 5.02
CA LEU A 158 4.01 3.56 4.21
C LEU A 158 4.71 4.91 4.34
N ILE A 159 4.74 5.64 3.24
CA ILE A 159 5.04 7.08 3.25
C ILE A 159 3.85 7.78 2.63
N CYS A 160 3.34 8.82 3.30
CA CYS A 160 2.28 9.69 2.77
C CYS A 160 2.67 11.16 2.85
N ASN A 161 2.01 12.02 2.06
CA ASN A 161 2.14 13.46 2.15
C ASN A 161 1.10 14.06 3.12
N GLU A 162 1.08 15.40 3.28
CA GLU A 162 0.15 16.14 4.13
C GLU A 162 -1.31 16.08 3.65
N LYS A 163 -1.55 15.60 2.42
CA LYS A 163 -2.89 15.37 1.86
C LYS A 163 -3.37 13.94 2.06
N GLY A 164 -2.62 13.12 2.82
CA GLY A 164 -2.93 11.71 3.03
C GLY A 164 -2.73 10.83 1.79
N GLU A 165 -2.13 11.34 0.73
CA GLU A 165 -1.83 10.55 -0.47
C GLU A 165 -0.60 9.68 -0.22
N LEU A 166 -0.66 8.40 -0.57
CA LEU A 166 0.50 7.51 -0.48
C LEU A 166 1.55 7.90 -1.51
N LEU A 167 2.78 8.06 -1.06
CA LEU A 167 3.94 8.34 -1.91
C LEU A 167 4.71 7.07 -2.25
N ASN A 168 4.79 6.15 -1.31
CA ASN A 168 5.36 4.83 -1.52
C ASN A 168 4.89 3.84 -0.44
N PHE A 169 5.07 2.55 -0.73
CA PHE A 169 4.81 1.46 0.21
C PHE A 169 5.82 0.33 0.03
N MET A 170 6.06 -0.40 1.10
CA MET A 170 6.91 -1.61 1.11
C MET A 170 6.40 -2.62 2.13
N ILE A 171 6.46 -3.91 1.78
CA ILE A 171 6.14 -4.99 2.71
C ILE A 171 7.41 -5.71 3.12
N THR A 172 7.54 -6.03 4.40
CA THR A 172 8.65 -6.80 4.96
C THR A 172 8.15 -7.89 5.90
N PRO A 173 8.93 -8.95 6.15
CA PRO A 173 8.66 -9.86 7.26
C PRO A 173 8.56 -9.11 8.59
N GLY A 174 7.81 -9.68 9.56
CA GLY A 174 7.49 -9.02 10.81
C GLY A 174 8.66 -8.69 11.73
N ASP A 175 9.79 -9.39 11.59
CA ASP A 175 11.03 -9.21 12.37
C ASP A 175 11.91 -8.05 11.88
N VAL A 176 11.67 -7.53 10.67
CA VAL A 176 12.49 -6.46 10.08
C VAL A 176 12.29 -5.15 10.85
N ASP A 177 13.40 -4.46 11.14
CA ASP A 177 13.40 -3.14 11.80
C ASP A 177 12.72 -2.09 10.90
N ASP A 178 11.92 -1.21 11.50
CA ASP A 178 11.14 -0.18 10.78
C ASP A 178 12.01 0.83 10.03
N ARG A 179 13.28 0.98 10.42
CA ARG A 179 14.27 1.83 9.76
C ARG A 179 14.80 1.23 8.45
N LYS A 180 14.80 -0.12 8.34
CA LYS A 180 15.42 -0.83 7.22
C LYS A 180 14.85 -0.44 5.85
N PRO A 181 13.54 -0.28 5.66
CA PRO A 181 12.98 0.19 4.39
C PRO A 181 13.53 1.54 3.92
N LEU A 182 13.82 2.47 4.83
CA LEU A 182 14.38 3.77 4.48
C LEU A 182 15.84 3.70 3.97
N GLU A 183 16.49 2.55 4.08
CA GLU A 183 17.82 2.31 3.48
C GLU A 183 17.73 1.89 1.99
N TYR A 184 16.56 1.51 1.51
CA TYR A 184 16.37 1.10 0.11
C TYR A 184 16.01 2.30 -0.75
N LYS A 185 16.84 2.62 -1.75
CA LYS A 185 16.58 3.73 -2.69
C LYS A 185 15.22 3.65 -3.33
N ALA A 186 14.75 2.46 -3.74
CA ALA A 186 13.44 2.26 -4.34
C ALA A 186 12.25 2.66 -3.42
N PHE A 187 12.46 2.74 -2.10
CA PHE A 187 11.42 3.15 -1.16
C PHE A 187 11.39 4.67 -0.95
N ILE A 188 12.52 5.35 -1.12
CA ILE A 188 12.65 6.80 -0.91
C ILE A 188 12.88 7.60 -2.21
N GLU A 189 12.86 6.93 -3.39
CA GLU A 189 13.27 7.47 -4.69
C GLU A 189 12.62 8.82 -5.05
N PHE A 190 11.34 9.00 -4.70
CA PHE A 190 10.58 10.21 -5.03
C PHE A 190 10.31 11.10 -3.82
N ILE A 191 11.03 10.88 -2.72
CA ILE A 191 10.86 11.64 -1.48
C ILE A 191 11.94 12.70 -1.39
N GLN A 192 11.55 13.92 -1.04
CA GLN A 192 12.46 15.05 -0.82
C GLN A 192 11.93 15.96 0.29
N GLY A 193 12.80 16.76 0.88
CA GLY A 193 12.44 17.70 1.94
C GLY A 193 12.34 17.03 3.30
N ARG A 194 11.26 17.27 4.06
CA ARG A 194 11.11 16.82 5.45
C ARG A 194 10.33 15.52 5.52
N LEU A 195 10.91 14.53 6.21
CA LEU A 195 10.28 13.24 6.48
C LEU A 195 10.04 13.10 7.99
N PHE A 196 8.80 13.05 8.42
CA PHE A 196 8.40 12.96 9.82
C PHE A 196 8.16 11.50 10.20
N GLY A 197 8.91 11.01 11.20
CA GLY A 197 8.80 9.65 11.72
C GLY A 197 8.62 9.59 13.23
N ASP A 198 8.28 8.40 13.75
CA ASP A 198 8.24 8.15 15.18
C ASP A 198 9.66 7.99 15.77
N LYS A 199 9.76 7.94 17.11
CA LYS A 199 11.01 7.69 17.86
C LYS A 199 11.72 6.39 17.46
N GLY A 200 10.99 5.43 16.88
CA GLY A 200 11.54 4.19 16.32
C GLY A 200 12.51 4.41 15.17
N TYR A 201 12.36 5.50 14.42
CA TYR A 201 13.21 5.83 13.27
C TYR A 201 14.53 6.54 13.62
N ILE A 202 14.81 6.78 14.90
CA ILE A 202 16.06 7.43 15.34
C ILE A 202 17.26 6.52 15.01
N GLY A 203 18.20 7.07 14.23
CA GLY A 203 19.48 6.40 13.90
C GLY A 203 20.46 7.38 13.27
N LYS A 204 21.68 7.51 13.84
CA LYS A 204 22.68 8.46 13.34
C LYS A 204 23.05 8.17 11.87
N ASN A 205 23.32 6.92 11.55
CA ASN A 205 23.67 6.51 10.19
C ASN A 205 22.51 6.71 9.21
N LEU A 206 21.27 6.39 9.63
CA LEU A 206 20.08 6.61 8.81
C LEU A 206 19.89 8.11 8.51
N PHE A 207 20.02 8.96 9.53
CA PHE A 207 19.89 10.41 9.38
C PHE A 207 20.91 10.94 8.35
N GLN A 208 22.18 10.55 8.46
CA GLN A 208 23.23 10.99 7.55
C GLN A 208 22.98 10.56 6.10
N ARG A 209 22.56 9.30 5.90
CA ARG A 209 22.24 8.78 4.56
C ARG A 209 21.07 9.52 3.92
N LEU A 210 19.95 9.67 4.65
CA LEU A 210 18.79 10.39 4.15
C LEU A 210 19.11 11.85 3.83
N PHE A 211 19.96 12.50 4.66
CA PHE A 211 20.37 13.89 4.43
C PHE A 211 21.16 14.04 3.11
N VAL A 212 22.03 13.09 2.78
CA VAL A 212 22.75 13.05 1.48
C VAL A 212 21.76 12.90 0.30
N ASP A 213 20.67 12.15 0.49
CA ASP A 213 19.62 11.97 -0.51
C ASP A 213 18.62 13.15 -0.54
N GLY A 214 18.89 14.27 0.18
CA GLY A 214 18.03 15.46 0.23
C GLY A 214 16.79 15.31 1.13
N ILE A 215 16.80 14.35 2.04
CA ILE A 215 15.70 14.05 2.95
C ILE A 215 16.13 14.40 4.39
N GLN A 216 15.47 15.36 5.00
CA GLN A 216 15.64 15.71 6.41
C GLN A 216 14.68 14.88 7.28
N LEU A 217 15.21 13.86 7.96
CA LEU A 217 14.43 13.05 8.89
C LEU A 217 14.17 13.85 10.19
N VAL A 218 12.90 14.03 10.54
CA VAL A 218 12.46 14.75 11.75
C VAL A 218 11.73 13.76 12.67
N THR A 219 12.25 13.57 13.89
CA THR A 219 11.66 12.65 14.87
C THR A 219 11.60 13.31 16.26
N ARG A 220 10.71 12.82 17.12
CA ARG A 220 10.76 13.20 18.55
C ARG A 220 12.01 12.57 19.18
N LEU A 221 12.76 13.36 19.95
CA LEU A 221 13.90 12.85 20.71
C LEU A 221 13.45 11.90 21.82
N LYS A 222 14.29 10.92 22.15
CA LYS A 222 14.12 10.11 23.36
C LYS A 222 14.48 10.96 24.58
N SER A 223 13.91 10.64 25.75
CA SER A 223 14.10 11.40 26.99
C SER A 223 15.57 11.50 27.44
N ASN A 224 16.38 10.51 27.07
CA ASN A 224 17.82 10.44 27.39
C ASN A 224 18.74 11.09 26.33
N MET A 225 18.17 11.75 25.31
CA MET A 225 18.98 12.44 24.29
C MET A 225 19.02 13.94 24.58
N LYS A 226 20.21 14.55 24.42
CA LYS A 226 20.34 16.00 24.46
C LYS A 226 19.52 16.64 23.36
N GLY A 227 18.71 17.63 23.69
CA GLY A 227 17.83 18.31 22.75
C GLY A 227 18.62 19.09 21.70
N ALA A 228 18.29 18.91 20.44
CA ALA A 228 18.66 19.85 19.38
C ALA A 228 17.55 20.90 19.23
N LEU A 229 17.91 22.12 18.86
CA LEU A 229 16.93 23.17 18.56
C LEU A 229 16.11 22.70 17.33
N MET A 230 14.80 22.56 17.54
CA MET A 230 13.86 22.21 16.49
C MET A 230 12.99 23.42 16.20
N SER A 231 12.76 23.74 14.94
CA SER A 231 11.89 24.84 14.55
C SER A 231 10.46 24.64 15.09
N VAL A 232 9.74 25.72 15.33
CA VAL A 232 8.34 25.63 15.81
C VAL A 232 7.47 24.94 14.76
N SER A 233 7.71 25.22 13.47
CA SER A 233 7.01 24.54 12.37
C SER A 233 7.22 23.02 12.39
N ASP A 234 8.45 22.55 12.63
CA ASP A 234 8.73 21.12 12.72
C ASP A 234 8.07 20.48 13.95
N LYS A 235 8.02 21.18 15.08
CA LYS A 235 7.30 20.72 16.27
C LYS A 235 5.80 20.55 15.99
N LEU A 236 5.19 21.51 15.27
CA LEU A 236 3.78 21.46 14.90
C LEU A 236 3.51 20.30 13.92
N LEU A 237 4.31 20.17 12.86
CA LEU A 237 4.16 19.07 11.89
C LEU A 237 4.39 17.71 12.55
N LEU A 238 5.32 17.61 13.49
CA LEU A 238 5.56 16.38 14.25
C LEU A 238 4.36 15.97 15.13
N ARG A 239 3.58 16.95 15.63
CA ARG A 239 2.29 16.67 16.30
C ARG A 239 1.23 16.20 15.31
N LYS A 240 1.24 16.72 14.07
CA LYS A 240 0.32 16.33 12.99
C LYS A 240 0.66 14.98 12.34
N ARG A 241 1.74 14.33 12.76
CA ARG A 241 2.11 12.98 12.29
C ARG A 241 0.98 11.94 12.43
N ALA A 242 0.02 12.18 13.32
CA ALA A 242 -1.17 11.34 13.44
C ALA A 242 -1.92 11.10 12.11
N ILE A 243 -1.66 11.92 11.07
CA ILE A 243 -2.24 11.68 9.73
C ILE A 243 -1.90 10.29 9.19
N ILE A 244 -0.65 9.82 9.35
CA ILE A 244 -0.27 8.50 8.83
C ILE A 244 -0.89 7.37 9.67
N GLU A 245 -1.16 7.61 10.94
CA GLU A 245 -1.91 6.68 11.79
C GLU A 245 -3.36 6.54 11.27
N THR A 246 -3.98 7.66 10.86
CA THR A 246 -5.31 7.65 10.22
C THR A 246 -5.28 6.93 8.87
N VAL A 247 -4.25 7.14 8.05
CA VAL A 247 -4.05 6.40 6.79
C VAL A 247 -3.97 4.90 7.05
N ASN A 248 -3.19 4.48 8.06
CA ASN A 248 -3.08 3.08 8.47
C ASN A 248 -4.43 2.51 8.94
N ASP A 249 -5.21 3.30 9.67
CA ASP A 249 -6.53 2.92 10.16
C ASP A 249 -7.54 2.75 9.01
N GLU A 250 -7.58 3.67 8.06
CA GLU A 250 -8.42 3.58 6.87
C GLU A 250 -8.08 2.35 6.01
N LEU A 251 -6.79 2.04 5.82
CA LEU A 251 -6.36 0.83 5.13
C LEU A 251 -6.83 -0.45 5.84
N LYS A 252 -6.83 -0.47 7.18
CA LYS A 252 -7.26 -1.65 7.96
C LYS A 252 -8.76 -1.78 8.05
N ASN A 253 -9.47 -0.69 8.31
CA ASN A 253 -10.89 -0.72 8.68
C ASN A 253 -11.81 -0.45 7.48
N ILE A 254 -11.41 0.42 6.54
CA ILE A 254 -12.20 0.71 5.33
C ILE A 254 -11.79 -0.22 4.20
N ALA A 255 -10.52 -0.21 3.80
CA ALA A 255 -10.01 -1.10 2.75
C ALA A 255 -9.80 -2.56 3.23
N GLN A 256 -9.96 -2.85 4.50
CA GLN A 256 -10.01 -4.18 5.11
C GLN A 256 -8.80 -5.08 4.75
N VAL A 257 -7.61 -4.53 4.72
CA VAL A 257 -6.38 -5.20 4.28
C VAL A 257 -6.04 -6.48 5.08
N GLU A 258 -6.49 -6.60 6.33
CA GLU A 258 -6.22 -7.74 7.21
C GLU A 258 -7.35 -8.79 7.25
N HIS A 259 -8.49 -8.56 6.60
CA HIS A 259 -9.69 -9.38 6.83
C HIS A 259 -9.83 -10.63 5.96
N SER A 260 -8.96 -10.84 4.98
CA SER A 260 -9.05 -11.98 4.08
C SER A 260 -8.15 -13.14 4.48
N ARG A 261 -8.64 -14.37 4.26
CA ARG A 261 -7.87 -15.60 4.47
C ARG A 261 -7.31 -16.08 3.13
N HIS A 262 -5.99 -16.05 3.01
CA HIS A 262 -5.32 -16.47 1.79
C HIS A 262 -4.81 -17.90 1.88
N ARG A 263 -4.88 -18.63 0.76
CA ARG A 263 -4.36 -20.00 0.62
C ARG A 263 -2.97 -20.04 -0.02
N CYS A 264 -2.49 -18.91 -0.57
CA CYS A 264 -1.14 -18.76 -1.10
C CYS A 264 -0.66 -17.32 -0.89
N PHE A 265 0.67 -17.14 -1.00
CA PHE A 265 1.31 -15.84 -0.82
C PHE A 265 0.95 -14.86 -1.94
N ASP A 266 0.89 -15.32 -3.19
CA ASP A 266 0.61 -14.43 -4.33
C ASP A 266 -0.77 -13.75 -4.20
N ASN A 267 -1.80 -14.52 -3.85
CA ASN A 267 -3.14 -13.94 -3.65
C ASN A 267 -3.19 -13.01 -2.42
N PHE A 268 -2.37 -13.25 -1.41
CA PHE A 268 -2.22 -12.30 -0.29
C PHE A 268 -1.62 -10.96 -0.78
N ILE A 269 -0.58 -11.01 -1.61
CA ILE A 269 0.03 -9.80 -2.18
C ILE A 269 -0.98 -9.05 -3.08
N VAL A 270 -1.69 -9.75 -3.95
CA VAL A 270 -2.69 -9.11 -4.85
C VAL A 270 -3.82 -8.47 -4.04
N ASN A 271 -4.30 -9.14 -2.99
CA ASN A 271 -5.29 -8.57 -2.08
C ASN A 271 -4.75 -7.30 -1.38
N LEU A 272 -3.53 -7.32 -0.88
CA LEU A 272 -2.89 -6.14 -0.29
C LEU A 272 -2.76 -4.99 -1.30
N LEU A 273 -2.34 -5.29 -2.52
CA LEU A 273 -2.24 -4.30 -3.61
C LEU A 273 -3.61 -3.74 -3.98
N GLY A 274 -4.64 -4.59 -4.04
CA GLY A 274 -6.03 -4.14 -4.25
C GLY A 274 -6.51 -3.15 -3.19
N ALA A 275 -6.20 -3.42 -1.91
CA ALA A 275 -6.51 -2.52 -0.80
C ALA A 275 -5.77 -1.18 -0.91
N ILE A 276 -4.47 -1.20 -1.25
CA ILE A 276 -3.67 0.01 -1.45
C ILE A 276 -4.21 0.82 -2.64
N ALA A 277 -4.55 0.17 -3.75
CA ALA A 277 -5.13 0.82 -4.91
C ALA A 277 -6.50 1.45 -4.59
N ALA A 278 -7.36 0.75 -3.88
CA ALA A 278 -8.65 1.26 -3.42
C ALA A 278 -8.46 2.51 -2.54
N TYR A 279 -7.54 2.47 -1.57
CA TYR A 279 -7.21 3.63 -0.75
C TYR A 279 -6.76 4.82 -1.60
N CYS A 280 -5.88 4.60 -2.59
CA CYS A 280 -5.42 5.68 -3.48
C CYS A 280 -6.58 6.35 -4.24
N LEU A 281 -7.67 5.62 -4.47
CA LEU A 281 -8.87 6.08 -5.19
C LEU A 281 -9.98 6.61 -4.28
N PHE A 282 -9.83 6.57 -2.97
CA PHE A 282 -10.82 7.13 -2.06
C PHE A 282 -11.07 8.61 -2.35
N PRO A 283 -12.33 9.05 -2.42
CA PRO A 283 -12.70 10.43 -2.75
C PRO A 283 -12.28 11.43 -1.68
N LYS A 284 -12.16 10.97 -0.43
CA LYS A 284 -11.74 11.79 0.71
C LYS A 284 -10.62 11.08 1.45
N LYS A 285 -9.53 11.79 1.67
CA LYS A 285 -8.37 11.33 2.44
C LYS A 285 -8.13 12.24 3.64
N PRO A 286 -7.50 11.75 4.71
CA PRO A 286 -7.09 12.59 5.81
C PRO A 286 -6.12 13.67 5.31
N CYS A 287 -6.28 14.92 5.72
CA CYS A 287 -5.42 16.00 5.28
C CYS A 287 -5.04 16.95 6.43
N ILE A 288 -3.88 17.58 6.31
CA ILE A 288 -3.40 18.62 7.21
C ILE A 288 -3.55 19.97 6.53
N ASN A 289 -4.30 20.89 7.16
CA ASN A 289 -4.33 22.28 6.70
C ASN A 289 -3.08 23.01 7.18
N LEU A 290 -2.13 23.23 6.29
CA LEU A 290 -0.86 23.89 6.59
C LEU A 290 -1.04 25.39 6.88
N GLN A 291 -1.97 26.08 6.21
CA GLN A 291 -2.22 27.51 6.43
C GLN A 291 -2.67 27.81 7.86
N ARG A 292 -3.66 27.04 8.38
CA ARG A 292 -4.09 27.20 9.78
C ARG A 292 -2.97 26.94 10.79
N THR A 293 -1.95 26.19 10.42
CA THR A 293 -0.82 25.89 11.30
C THR A 293 0.16 27.05 11.36
N ILE A 294 0.25 27.87 10.31
CA ILE A 294 1.08 29.08 10.23
C ILE A 294 0.33 30.26 10.90
N ASP A 295 -0.96 30.43 10.61
CA ASP A 295 -1.78 31.53 11.13
C ASP A 295 -1.94 31.50 12.66
N THR A 296 -2.03 30.31 13.27
CA THR A 296 -2.07 30.17 14.74
C THR A 296 -0.76 30.59 15.41
N GLN A 297 0.32 30.69 14.67
CA GLN A 297 1.62 31.12 15.19
C GLN A 297 1.76 32.65 15.20
N LEU A 298 1.11 33.34 14.26
CA LEU A 298 1.06 34.81 14.20
C LEU A 298 0.08 35.42 15.24
N ALA A 299 -0.87 34.65 15.72
CA ALA A 299 -1.86 35.09 16.73
C ALA A 299 -1.34 35.03 18.20
N LEU A 300 -0.10 34.57 18.39
CA LEU A 300 0.54 34.49 19.73
C LEU A 300 1.60 35.55 19.95
N PHE A 301 1.74 36.51 19.05
CA PHE A 301 2.49 37.74 19.16
C PHE A 301 1.54 38.91 18.86
#